data_81b36eb917e0293139479c11140359ed
#
_entry.id   81b36eb917e0293139479c11140359ed
#
_cell.length_a   1.000
_cell.length_b   1.000
_cell.length_c   1.000
_cell.angle_alpha   90.00
_cell.angle_beta   90.00
_cell.angle_gamma   90.00
#
_symmetry.space_group_name_H-M   'P 1'
#
loop_
_entity.id
_entity.type
_entity.pdbx_description
1 polymer ?
#
loop_
_entity_poly.entity_id
_entity_poly.type
_entity_poly.pdbx_seq_one_letter_code
_entity_poly.pdbx_strand_id
1 'polypeptide(L)'
;MFSCVMKALHQLDGYMEAELIAARLAAAKSLFLTSPDGMAYDGDDYEDYAPILDAEPGSITQLKPGTEIQPWNPDHPMTAFADFHASVLRSVASGLGISYVTLANNLEGVSYSSIRQGATEERDNLRVIQRFMIQHLAEPVFREWLSMGITKGVLPFPANRYDKFAENAVFKGRGWSPIDPAKEINAWINGMQNGIYSPSDIQAHFGRDPESVFSQIDSDLKTAESFGIEMNLLPLGPKATATPDVERETDE
;
A
#
# COMPACT_ATOMS: atom_id res chain seq x y z
N MET A 1 14.06 9.32 2.60
CA MET A 1 13.27 8.36 1.84
C MET A 1 12.68 8.99 0.57
N PHE A 2 11.86 10.06 0.66
CA PHE A 2 11.22 10.66 -0.53
C PHE A 2 12.17 11.43 -1.45
N SER A 3 13.28 11.95 -0.96
CA SER A 3 14.20 12.80 -1.75
C SER A 3 14.78 12.10 -2.99
N CYS A 4 14.97 10.79 -2.95
CA CYS A 4 15.49 10.04 -4.08
C CYS A 4 14.50 9.93 -5.25
N VAL A 5 13.20 10.03 -5.01
CA VAL A 5 12.15 9.87 -6.03
C VAL A 5 11.47 11.18 -6.43
N MET A 6 11.63 12.27 -5.66
CA MET A 6 10.97 13.56 -5.93
C MET A 6 11.23 14.09 -7.33
N LYS A 7 12.49 14.00 -7.79
CA LYS A 7 12.85 14.47 -9.13
C LYS A 7 12.16 13.65 -10.23
N ALA A 8 12.11 12.33 -10.07
CA ALA A 8 11.46 11.45 -11.04
C ALA A 8 9.94 11.69 -11.08
N LEU A 9 9.30 11.89 -9.93
CA LEU A 9 7.88 12.21 -9.85
C LEU A 9 7.56 13.55 -10.50
N HIS A 10 8.35 14.59 -10.24
CA HIS A 10 8.16 15.90 -10.86
C HIS A 10 8.32 15.87 -12.38
N GLN A 11 9.33 15.12 -12.88
CA GLN A 11 9.51 14.95 -14.32
C GLN A 11 8.39 14.13 -14.96
N LEU A 12 7.88 13.12 -14.27
CA LEU A 12 6.75 12.32 -14.74
C LEU A 12 5.48 13.16 -14.84
N ASP A 13 5.20 13.99 -13.84
CA ASP A 13 4.06 14.90 -13.79
C ASP A 13 4.08 15.86 -14.99
N GLY A 14 5.21 16.54 -15.23
CA GLY A 14 5.38 17.42 -16.40
C GLY A 14 5.25 16.69 -17.74
N TYR A 15 5.73 15.45 -17.82
CA TYR A 15 5.58 14.63 -19.02
C TYR A 15 4.11 14.25 -19.27
N MET A 16 3.39 13.86 -18.21
CA MET A 16 1.95 13.56 -18.30
C MET A 16 1.13 14.77 -18.73
N GLU A 17 1.46 15.96 -18.22
CA GLU A 17 0.82 17.22 -18.63
C GLU A 17 1.07 17.51 -20.13
N ALA A 18 2.30 17.38 -20.58
CA ALA A 18 2.66 17.59 -22.00
C ALA A 18 1.93 16.61 -22.92
N GLU A 19 1.84 15.33 -22.51
CA GLU A 19 1.14 14.29 -23.29
C GLU A 19 -0.37 14.54 -23.35
N LEU A 20 -0.98 15.01 -22.25
CA LEU A 20 -2.38 15.40 -22.22
C LEU A 20 -2.67 16.59 -23.13
N ILE A 21 -1.77 17.59 -23.17
CA ILE A 21 -1.89 18.73 -24.08
C ILE A 21 -1.77 18.25 -25.53
N ALA A 22 -0.79 17.40 -25.85
CA ALA A 22 -0.62 16.82 -27.18
C ALA A 22 -1.87 16.05 -27.63
N ALA A 23 -2.46 15.25 -26.73
CA ALA A 23 -3.71 14.54 -26.99
C ALA A 23 -4.88 15.47 -27.30
N ARG A 24 -5.01 16.56 -26.53
CA ARG A 24 -6.06 17.58 -26.76
C ARG A 24 -5.89 18.29 -28.11
N LEU A 25 -4.65 18.66 -28.44
CA LEU A 25 -4.35 19.29 -29.72
C LEU A 25 -4.62 18.34 -30.91
N ALA A 26 -4.24 17.07 -30.78
CA ALA A 26 -4.53 16.04 -31.77
C ALA A 26 -6.05 15.83 -31.98
N ALA A 27 -6.80 15.83 -30.88
CA ALA A 27 -8.27 15.70 -30.94
C ALA A 27 -8.97 16.92 -31.56
N ALA A 28 -8.38 18.09 -31.43
CA ALA A 28 -8.94 19.33 -31.98
C ALA A 28 -8.87 19.43 -33.53
N LYS A 29 -8.15 18.48 -34.20
CA LYS A 29 -8.02 18.40 -35.65
C LYS A 29 -7.74 19.79 -36.30
N SER A 30 -6.72 20.47 -35.79
CA SER A 30 -6.32 21.77 -36.29
C SER A 30 -5.86 21.67 -37.75
N LEU A 31 -6.26 22.65 -38.56
CA LEU A 31 -5.91 22.78 -39.97
C LEU A 31 -5.09 24.05 -40.10
N PHE A 32 -4.01 24.01 -40.87
CA PHE A 32 -3.25 25.17 -41.25
C PHE A 32 -3.56 25.52 -42.72
N LEU A 33 -3.84 26.78 -42.95
CA LEU A 33 -3.96 27.33 -44.32
C LEU A 33 -2.56 27.85 -44.70
N THR A 34 -1.97 27.27 -45.71
CA THR A 34 -0.65 27.68 -46.22
C THR A 34 -0.79 28.23 -47.64
N SER A 35 -0.05 29.29 -47.96
CA SER A 35 0.08 29.80 -49.32
C SER A 35 1.52 29.56 -49.80
N PRO A 36 1.76 28.62 -50.73
CA PRO A 36 3.09 28.32 -51.22
C PRO A 36 3.78 29.50 -51.89
N ASP A 37 3.00 30.39 -52.51
CA ASP A 37 3.54 31.51 -53.26
C ASP A 37 3.67 32.82 -52.46
N GLY A 38 3.32 32.80 -51.15
CA GLY A 38 3.38 33.99 -50.30
C GLY A 38 2.46 35.14 -50.67
N MET A 39 1.64 34.97 -51.69
CA MET A 39 0.76 36.02 -52.24
C MET A 39 -0.69 35.97 -51.75
N ALA A 40 -1.06 34.99 -50.95
CA ALA A 40 -2.45 34.87 -50.46
C ALA A 40 -2.79 35.82 -49.30
N TYR A 41 -1.78 36.47 -48.72
CA TYR A 41 -1.94 37.45 -47.68
C TYR A 41 -1.61 38.84 -48.22
N ASP A 42 -2.64 39.53 -48.72
CA ASP A 42 -2.57 40.93 -49.09
C ASP A 42 -2.82 41.76 -47.82
N GLY A 43 -1.71 42.21 -47.21
CA GLY A 43 -1.64 42.72 -45.84
C GLY A 43 -2.26 44.10 -45.59
N ASP A 44 -3.16 44.59 -46.42
CA ASP A 44 -3.71 45.95 -46.31
C ASP A 44 -5.07 46.05 -45.61
N ASP A 45 -5.71 44.97 -45.23
CA ASP A 45 -6.97 45.01 -44.49
C ASP A 45 -6.80 44.46 -43.05
N TYR A 46 -6.45 45.36 -42.14
CA TYR A 46 -6.43 45.09 -40.71
C TYR A 46 -7.80 44.83 -40.08
N GLU A 47 -8.88 44.89 -40.84
CA GLU A 47 -10.24 44.63 -40.38
C GLU A 47 -10.75 43.22 -40.71
N ASP A 48 -10.07 42.45 -41.56
CA ASP A 48 -10.40 41.05 -41.83
C ASP A 48 -9.21 40.14 -41.53
N TYR A 49 -8.98 39.95 -40.26
CA TYR A 49 -8.21 38.78 -39.81
C TYR A 49 -8.83 37.52 -40.43
N ALA A 50 -7.97 36.68 -40.99
CA ALA A 50 -8.34 35.43 -41.63
C ALA A 50 -9.56 34.79 -40.95
N PRO A 51 -10.62 34.49 -41.69
CA PRO A 51 -11.84 34.00 -41.08
C PRO A 51 -11.50 32.81 -40.24
N ILE A 52 -11.85 32.87 -38.96
CA ILE A 52 -11.95 31.69 -38.13
C ILE A 52 -13.03 30.87 -38.78
N LEU A 53 -12.64 29.95 -39.66
CA LEU A 53 -13.54 29.01 -40.29
C LEU A 53 -14.02 28.09 -39.19
N ASP A 54 -15.20 28.32 -38.66
CA ASP A 54 -15.89 27.36 -37.83
C ASP A 54 -16.08 26.09 -38.68
N ALA A 55 -15.25 25.10 -38.44
CA ALA A 55 -15.31 23.83 -39.13
C ALA A 55 -16.49 23.02 -38.56
N GLU A 56 -17.68 23.32 -39.06
CA GLU A 56 -18.83 22.45 -38.79
C GLU A 56 -18.62 21.10 -39.48
N PRO A 57 -18.93 19.98 -38.83
CA PRO A 57 -18.82 18.66 -39.44
C PRO A 57 -19.65 18.59 -40.73
N GLY A 58 -18.97 18.33 -41.87
CA GLY A 58 -19.60 18.23 -43.16
C GLY A 58 -19.72 19.55 -43.96
N SER A 59 -19.20 20.66 -43.44
CA SER A 59 -19.12 21.90 -44.20
C SER A 59 -18.06 21.81 -45.31
N ILE A 60 -18.39 22.31 -46.48
CA ILE A 60 -17.47 22.46 -47.62
C ILE A 60 -17.21 23.95 -47.80
N THR A 61 -16.00 24.38 -47.53
CA THR A 61 -15.58 25.76 -47.69
C THR A 61 -14.71 25.91 -48.92
N GLN A 62 -15.04 26.87 -49.79
CA GLN A 62 -14.24 27.20 -50.98
C GLN A 62 -13.08 28.11 -50.56
N LEU A 63 -11.84 27.63 -50.74
CA LEU A 63 -10.65 28.41 -50.47
C LEU A 63 -10.30 29.37 -51.59
N LYS A 64 -9.60 30.48 -51.29
CA LYS A 64 -9.04 31.37 -52.28
C LYS A 64 -8.00 30.64 -53.16
N PRO A 65 -7.88 30.96 -54.45
CA PRO A 65 -6.85 30.39 -55.30
C PRO A 65 -5.44 30.60 -54.70
N GLY A 66 -4.64 29.55 -54.70
CA GLY A 66 -3.30 29.60 -54.13
C GLY A 66 -3.21 29.24 -52.62
N THR A 67 -4.33 28.92 -51.98
CA THR A 67 -4.34 28.45 -50.58
C THR A 67 -4.45 26.94 -50.53
N GLU A 68 -3.56 26.31 -49.80
CA GLU A 68 -3.56 24.85 -49.53
C GLU A 68 -3.92 24.57 -48.06
N ILE A 69 -4.69 23.51 -47.85
CA ILE A 69 -4.96 23.02 -46.48
C ILE A 69 -3.87 22.04 -46.13
N GLN A 70 -3.10 22.36 -45.12
CA GLN A 70 -2.19 21.41 -44.51
C GLN A 70 -2.79 20.87 -43.21
N PRO A 71 -3.27 19.63 -43.20
CA PRO A 71 -3.77 19.03 -41.96
C PRO A 71 -2.61 18.85 -40.97
N TRP A 72 -2.77 19.38 -39.78
CA TRP A 72 -1.86 19.08 -38.71
C TRP A 72 -2.28 17.73 -38.10
N ASN A 73 -1.48 16.70 -38.36
CA ASN A 73 -1.73 15.36 -37.87
C ASN A 73 -0.55 14.94 -36.96
N PRO A 74 -0.57 15.35 -35.71
CA PRO A 74 0.48 14.91 -34.76
C PRO A 74 0.42 13.39 -34.59
N ASP A 75 1.59 12.76 -34.51
CA ASP A 75 1.74 11.34 -34.22
C ASP A 75 1.32 11.04 -32.78
N HIS A 76 0.01 11.05 -32.54
CA HIS A 76 -0.60 10.76 -31.26
C HIS A 76 -1.78 9.81 -31.45
N PRO A 77 -1.97 8.78 -30.60
CA PRO A 77 -1.29 8.50 -29.32
C PRO A 77 0.07 7.83 -29.50
N MET A 78 1.05 8.19 -28.66
CA MET A 78 2.32 7.49 -28.60
C MET A 78 2.15 6.12 -27.93
N THR A 79 2.37 5.05 -28.69
CA THR A 79 2.24 3.66 -28.18
C THR A 79 3.23 3.35 -27.05
N ALA A 80 4.34 4.06 -26.98
CA ALA A 80 5.37 3.88 -25.94
C ALA A 80 5.05 4.58 -24.61
N PHE A 81 4.00 5.43 -24.53
CA PHE A 81 3.68 6.18 -23.32
C PHE A 81 3.42 5.27 -22.10
N ALA A 82 2.58 4.26 -22.26
CA ALA A 82 2.20 3.36 -21.18
C ALA A 82 3.41 2.62 -20.61
N ASP A 83 4.30 2.12 -21.45
CA ASP A 83 5.50 1.38 -21.05
C ASP A 83 6.52 2.30 -20.37
N PHE A 84 6.70 3.50 -20.89
CA PHE A 84 7.58 4.50 -20.29
C PHE A 84 7.07 4.93 -18.90
N HIS A 85 5.78 5.27 -18.80
CA HIS A 85 5.13 5.64 -17.54
C HIS A 85 5.28 4.51 -16.49
N ALA A 86 4.99 3.26 -16.88
CA ALA A 86 5.14 2.10 -16.00
C ALA A 86 6.61 1.89 -15.57
N SER A 87 7.58 2.12 -16.47
CA SER A 87 9.01 2.00 -16.16
C SER A 87 9.46 3.03 -15.12
N VAL A 88 9.03 4.29 -15.27
CA VAL A 88 9.35 5.35 -14.30
C VAL A 88 8.69 5.06 -12.94
N LEU A 89 7.44 4.63 -12.91
CA LEU A 89 6.76 4.25 -11.66
C LEU A 89 7.41 3.04 -10.98
N ARG A 90 7.93 2.05 -11.72
CA ARG A 90 8.71 0.94 -11.14
C ARG A 90 9.98 1.45 -10.46
N SER A 91 10.68 2.40 -11.08
CA SER A 91 11.86 3.04 -10.50
C SER A 91 11.52 3.82 -9.22
N VAL A 92 10.40 4.54 -9.23
CA VAL A 92 9.89 5.26 -8.05
C VAL A 92 9.53 4.28 -6.93
N ALA A 93 8.81 3.21 -7.24
CA ALA A 93 8.43 2.17 -6.28
C ALA A 93 9.66 1.54 -5.61
N SER A 94 10.68 1.19 -6.41
CA SER A 94 11.97 0.70 -5.92
C SER A 94 12.67 1.70 -5.00
N GLY A 95 12.68 2.98 -5.36
CA GLY A 95 13.26 4.04 -4.53
C GLY A 95 12.52 4.28 -3.21
N LEU A 96 11.23 3.99 -3.15
CA LEU A 96 10.40 4.07 -1.94
C LEU A 96 10.44 2.78 -1.11
N GLY A 97 10.92 1.67 -1.68
CA GLY A 97 10.88 0.35 -1.03
C GLY A 97 9.47 -0.24 -0.90
N ILE A 98 8.59 0.11 -1.85
CA ILE A 98 7.22 -0.44 -1.97
C ILE A 98 7.06 -1.19 -3.29
N SER A 99 6.07 -2.05 -3.40
CA SER A 99 5.81 -2.77 -4.64
C SER A 99 5.20 -1.84 -5.70
N TYR A 100 5.52 -2.08 -6.98
CA TYR A 100 4.89 -1.37 -8.10
C TYR A 100 3.37 -1.54 -8.11
N VAL A 101 2.90 -2.73 -7.76
CA VAL A 101 1.47 -3.06 -7.65
C VAL A 101 0.78 -2.15 -6.63
N THR A 102 1.39 -1.95 -5.47
CA THR A 102 0.87 -1.07 -4.43
C THR A 102 0.88 0.41 -4.86
N LEU A 103 1.97 0.86 -5.50
CA LEU A 103 2.11 2.25 -5.94
C LEU A 103 1.12 2.61 -7.06
N ALA A 104 1.06 1.78 -8.10
CA ALA A 104 0.27 2.05 -9.30
C ALA A 104 -1.16 1.48 -9.22
N ASN A 105 -1.48 0.67 -8.19
CA ASN A 105 -2.72 -0.11 -8.09
C ASN A 105 -3.01 -0.93 -9.37
N ASN A 106 -1.94 -1.45 -9.99
CA ASN A 106 -2.01 -2.20 -11.24
C ASN A 106 -1.77 -3.68 -10.96
N LEU A 107 -2.81 -4.50 -11.14
CA LEU A 107 -2.79 -5.95 -10.96
C LEU A 107 -2.68 -6.70 -12.30
N GLU A 108 -2.60 -5.98 -13.42
CA GLU A 108 -2.54 -6.57 -14.74
C GLU A 108 -1.25 -7.39 -14.94
N GLY A 109 -1.40 -8.60 -15.45
CA GLY A 109 -0.27 -9.48 -15.76
C GLY A 109 0.51 -10.01 -14.54
N VAL A 110 0.03 -9.78 -13.31
CA VAL A 110 0.72 -10.22 -12.09
C VAL A 110 0.14 -11.53 -11.58
N SER A 111 1.01 -12.53 -11.35
CA SER A 111 0.60 -13.78 -10.74
C SER A 111 0.39 -13.64 -9.23
N TYR A 112 -0.45 -14.51 -8.66
CA TYR A 112 -0.67 -14.55 -7.20
C TYR A 112 0.64 -14.72 -6.41
N SER A 113 1.55 -15.57 -6.89
CA SER A 113 2.85 -15.78 -6.25
C SER A 113 3.73 -14.53 -6.26
N SER A 114 3.73 -13.78 -7.36
CA SER A 114 4.48 -12.51 -7.47
C SER A 114 3.92 -11.43 -6.56
N ILE A 115 2.57 -11.32 -6.46
CA ILE A 115 1.91 -10.39 -5.53
C ILE A 115 2.29 -10.73 -4.08
N ARG A 116 2.23 -12.02 -3.73
CA ARG A 116 2.58 -12.48 -2.38
C ARG A 116 4.03 -12.16 -2.03
N GLN A 117 4.96 -12.44 -2.94
CA GLN A 117 6.37 -12.13 -2.73
C GLN A 117 6.60 -10.62 -2.56
N GLY A 118 6.05 -9.80 -3.45
CA GLY A 118 6.15 -8.35 -3.38
C GLY A 118 5.56 -7.77 -2.08
N ALA A 119 4.40 -8.27 -1.65
CA ALA A 119 3.79 -7.86 -0.39
C ALA A 119 4.63 -8.27 0.83
N THR A 120 5.32 -9.41 0.79
CA THR A 120 6.20 -9.86 1.87
C THR A 120 7.42 -8.94 1.99
N GLU A 121 8.08 -8.64 0.89
CA GLU A 121 9.24 -7.72 0.85
C GLU A 121 8.86 -6.31 1.29
N GLU A 122 7.71 -5.81 0.84
CA GLU A 122 7.18 -4.51 1.27
C GLU A 122 6.92 -4.46 2.78
N ARG A 123 6.30 -5.51 3.34
CA ARG A 123 6.06 -5.62 4.78
C ARG A 123 7.36 -5.63 5.59
N ASP A 124 8.40 -6.28 5.10
CA ASP A 124 9.70 -6.30 5.76
C ASP A 124 10.35 -4.90 5.77
N ASN A 125 10.27 -4.16 4.66
CA ASN A 125 10.71 -2.77 4.61
C ASN A 125 9.91 -1.88 5.58
N LEU A 126 8.58 -2.04 5.62
CA LEU A 126 7.72 -1.29 6.53
C LEU A 126 7.99 -1.62 8.01
N ARG A 127 8.38 -2.86 8.35
CA ARG A 127 8.81 -3.24 9.71
C ARG A 127 10.05 -2.47 10.16
N VAL A 128 10.99 -2.23 9.25
CA VAL A 128 12.18 -1.41 9.55
C VAL A 128 11.77 0.02 9.89
N ILE A 129 10.84 0.59 9.12
CA ILE A 129 10.32 1.94 9.37
C ILE A 129 9.53 1.98 10.68
N GLN A 130 8.69 1.00 10.95
CA GLN A 130 7.97 0.89 12.23
C GLN A 130 8.93 0.87 13.42
N ARG A 131 9.99 0.07 13.33
CA ARG A 131 11.02 0.01 14.38
C ARG A 131 11.71 1.36 14.58
N PHE A 132 12.05 2.03 13.49
CA PHE A 132 12.62 3.38 13.56
C PHE A 132 11.68 4.36 14.26
N MET A 133 10.38 4.36 13.92
CA MET A 133 9.38 5.22 14.54
C MET A 133 9.19 4.89 16.04
N ILE A 134 9.22 3.62 16.41
CA ILE A 134 9.13 3.21 17.81
C ILE A 134 10.33 3.76 18.59
N GLN A 135 11.55 3.52 18.12
CA GLN A 135 12.78 3.87 18.83
C GLN A 135 13.00 5.38 18.91
N HIS A 136 12.65 6.14 17.88
CA HIS A 136 12.98 7.57 17.78
C HIS A 136 11.80 8.51 18.15
N LEU A 137 10.59 7.99 18.18
CA LEU A 137 9.42 8.78 18.52
C LEU A 137 8.65 8.19 19.70
N ALA A 138 8.15 6.96 19.60
CA ALA A 138 7.23 6.43 20.60
C ALA A 138 7.90 6.21 21.97
N GLU A 139 9.06 5.58 22.00
CA GLU A 139 9.81 5.33 23.27
C GLU A 139 10.24 6.63 23.96
N PRO A 140 10.88 7.60 23.31
CA PRO A 140 11.24 8.86 23.96
C PRO A 140 10.03 9.61 24.50
N VAL A 141 8.95 9.75 23.70
CA VAL A 141 7.72 10.41 24.13
C VAL A 141 7.10 9.71 25.34
N PHE A 142 7.06 8.38 25.34
CA PHE A 142 6.54 7.60 26.45
C PHE A 142 7.37 7.82 27.74
N ARG A 143 8.70 7.80 27.65
CA ARG A 143 9.59 8.03 28.79
C ARG A 143 9.38 9.39 29.43
N GLU A 144 9.27 10.45 28.60
CA GLU A 144 9.00 11.79 29.08
C GLU A 144 7.59 11.90 29.70
N TRP A 145 6.58 11.33 29.02
CA TRP A 145 5.23 11.28 29.55
C TRP A 145 5.13 10.55 30.89
N LEU A 146 5.80 9.39 31.02
CA LEU A 146 5.84 8.61 32.25
C LEU A 146 6.50 9.40 33.38
N SER A 147 7.65 10.03 33.12
CA SER A 147 8.38 10.86 34.07
C SER A 147 7.51 12.02 34.58
N MET A 148 6.86 12.75 33.67
CA MET A 148 5.97 13.85 34.02
C MET A 148 4.73 13.38 34.80
N GLY A 149 4.14 12.25 34.40
CA GLY A 149 2.96 11.67 35.04
C GLY A 149 3.21 11.26 36.49
N ILE A 150 4.37 10.66 36.75
CA ILE A 150 4.80 10.29 38.11
C ILE A 150 5.10 11.54 38.92
N THR A 151 5.84 12.51 38.37
CA THR A 151 6.23 13.74 39.09
C THR A 151 5.01 14.59 39.47
N LYS A 152 3.99 14.65 38.61
CA LYS A 152 2.74 15.37 38.88
C LYS A 152 1.74 14.59 39.74
N GLY A 153 2.05 13.34 40.12
CA GLY A 153 1.15 12.49 40.90
C GLY A 153 -0.10 12.04 40.19
N VAL A 154 -0.16 12.21 38.87
CA VAL A 154 -1.28 11.72 38.03
C VAL A 154 -1.25 10.18 37.89
N LEU A 155 -0.03 9.62 37.82
CA LEU A 155 0.18 8.19 37.81
C LEU A 155 0.54 7.71 39.24
N PRO A 156 -0.19 6.74 39.81
CA PRO A 156 0.02 6.26 41.18
C PRO A 156 1.22 5.27 41.25
N PHE A 157 2.32 5.61 40.56
CA PHE A 157 3.52 4.77 40.57
C PHE A 157 4.59 5.41 41.43
N PRO A 158 5.31 4.61 42.23
CA PRO A 158 6.41 5.12 43.04
C PRO A 158 7.59 5.52 42.15
N ALA A 159 8.13 6.71 42.36
CA ALA A 159 9.20 7.30 41.56
C ALA A 159 10.47 6.41 41.48
N ASN A 160 10.76 5.63 42.53
CA ASN A 160 11.89 4.71 42.56
C ASN A 160 11.74 3.48 41.65
N ARG A 161 10.60 3.31 40.97
CA ARG A 161 10.35 2.22 40.00
C ARG A 161 10.21 2.73 38.59
N TYR A 162 10.56 3.99 38.32
CA TYR A 162 10.48 4.58 36.98
C TYR A 162 11.18 3.71 35.93
N ASP A 163 12.42 3.31 36.18
CA ASP A 163 13.22 2.51 35.26
C ASP A 163 12.52 1.19 34.90
N LYS A 164 11.94 0.53 35.93
CA LYS A 164 11.20 -0.72 35.71
C LYS A 164 10.01 -0.52 34.73
N PHE A 165 9.27 0.56 34.84
CA PHE A 165 8.13 0.83 33.96
C PHE A 165 8.56 1.35 32.59
N ALA A 166 9.65 2.14 32.55
CA ALA A 166 10.20 2.66 31.32
C ALA A 166 10.84 1.58 30.43
N GLU A 167 11.54 0.60 31.04
CA GLU A 167 12.25 -0.46 30.33
C GLU A 167 11.33 -1.63 29.92
N ASN A 168 10.28 -1.91 30.71
CA ASN A 168 9.35 -2.99 30.41
C ASN A 168 8.18 -2.59 29.51
N ALA A 169 8.14 -1.35 29.04
CA ALA A 169 7.13 -0.92 28.06
C ALA A 169 7.40 -1.60 26.70
N VAL A 170 6.43 -2.35 26.20
CA VAL A 170 6.52 -3.03 24.92
C VAL A 170 5.75 -2.28 23.88
N PHE A 171 6.45 -1.80 22.85
CA PHE A 171 5.84 -1.13 21.68
C PHE A 171 5.69 -2.14 20.54
N LYS A 172 4.48 -2.27 20.02
CA LYS A 172 4.20 -3.18 18.93
C LYS A 172 3.77 -2.38 17.69
N GLY A 173 4.43 -2.63 16.58
CA GLY A 173 3.99 -2.10 15.29
C GLY A 173 2.70 -2.80 14.83
N ARG A 174 2.02 -2.19 13.86
CA ARG A 174 0.84 -2.80 13.22
C ARG A 174 1.22 -4.12 12.57
N GLY A 175 0.47 -5.18 12.86
CA GLY A 175 0.51 -6.43 12.12
C GLY A 175 -0.28 -6.34 10.80
N TRP A 176 -0.02 -7.27 9.88
CA TRP A 176 -0.76 -7.40 8.62
C TRP A 176 -1.63 -8.65 8.65
N SER A 177 -2.79 -8.56 8.02
CA SER A 177 -3.62 -9.73 7.80
C SER A 177 -2.92 -10.72 6.87
N PRO A 178 -3.11 -12.04 7.07
CA PRO A 178 -2.62 -13.05 6.16
C PRO A 178 -3.10 -12.81 4.73
N ILE A 179 -2.24 -13.07 3.74
CA ILE A 179 -2.63 -12.98 2.32
C ILE A 179 -3.47 -14.21 1.94
N ASP A 180 -3.08 -15.38 2.45
CA ASP A 180 -3.85 -16.63 2.35
C ASP A 180 -4.09 -17.15 3.77
N PRO A 181 -5.23 -16.77 4.38
CA PRO A 181 -5.47 -17.10 5.79
C PRO A 181 -5.41 -18.60 6.09
N ALA A 182 -5.94 -19.42 5.19
CA ALA A 182 -5.97 -20.87 5.40
C ALA A 182 -4.58 -21.49 5.42
N LYS A 183 -3.74 -21.15 4.44
CA LYS A 183 -2.37 -21.68 4.36
C LYS A 183 -1.47 -21.12 5.44
N GLU A 184 -1.60 -19.83 5.75
CA GLU A 184 -0.77 -19.19 6.78
C GLU A 184 -1.12 -19.71 8.17
N ILE A 185 -2.41 -19.83 8.52
CA ILE A 185 -2.84 -20.37 9.80
C ILE A 185 -2.38 -21.83 9.96
N ASN A 186 -2.54 -22.66 8.90
CA ASN A 186 -2.06 -24.04 8.96
C ASN A 186 -0.53 -24.13 9.14
N ALA A 187 0.23 -23.26 8.49
CA ALA A 187 1.68 -23.19 8.68
C ALA A 187 2.06 -22.81 10.11
N TRP A 188 1.35 -21.85 10.72
CA TRP A 188 1.56 -21.47 12.13
C TRP A 188 1.19 -22.61 13.09
N ILE A 189 0.05 -23.29 12.87
CA ILE A 189 -0.37 -24.44 13.66
C ILE A 189 0.69 -25.55 13.58
N ASN A 190 1.15 -25.89 12.38
CA ASN A 190 2.19 -26.89 12.20
C ASN A 190 3.51 -26.50 12.87
N GLY A 191 3.92 -25.23 12.75
CA GLY A 191 5.12 -24.73 13.43
C GLY A 191 5.00 -24.80 14.95
N MET A 192 3.83 -24.51 15.50
CA MET A 192 3.56 -24.63 16.94
C MET A 192 3.57 -26.07 17.41
N GLN A 193 2.97 -27.00 16.64
CA GLN A 193 2.97 -28.43 16.96
C GLN A 193 4.38 -29.05 16.94
N ASN A 194 5.27 -28.51 16.10
CA ASN A 194 6.67 -28.94 16.01
C ASN A 194 7.61 -28.15 16.94
N GLY A 195 7.08 -27.31 17.82
CA GLY A 195 7.89 -26.56 18.80
C GLY A 195 8.73 -25.42 18.20
N ILE A 196 8.44 -24.99 16.97
CA ILE A 196 9.16 -23.89 16.30
C ILE A 196 8.67 -22.53 16.83
N TYR A 197 7.37 -22.42 17.10
CA TYR A 197 6.71 -21.21 17.60
C TYR A 197 5.91 -21.49 18.86
N SER A 198 5.89 -20.52 19.78
CA SER A 198 4.94 -20.52 20.89
C SER A 198 3.63 -19.84 20.49
N PRO A 199 2.50 -20.09 21.19
CA PRO A 199 1.27 -19.32 21.00
C PRO A 199 1.48 -17.81 21.17
N SER A 200 2.36 -17.41 22.09
CA SER A 200 2.71 -16.01 22.34
C SER A 200 3.45 -15.37 21.18
N ASP A 201 4.33 -16.12 20.50
CA ASP A 201 5.03 -15.62 19.31
C ASP A 201 4.05 -15.33 18.17
N ILE A 202 3.08 -16.23 17.97
CA ILE A 202 2.05 -16.08 16.94
C ILE A 202 1.18 -14.87 17.24
N GLN A 203 0.73 -14.68 18.48
CA GLN A 203 -0.07 -13.54 18.89
C GLN A 203 0.70 -12.22 18.72
N ALA A 204 1.98 -12.21 19.10
CA ALA A 204 2.86 -11.07 18.91
C ALA A 204 3.08 -10.73 17.43
N HIS A 205 3.19 -11.76 16.56
CA HIS A 205 3.28 -11.57 15.12
C HIS A 205 2.07 -10.81 14.54
N PHE A 206 0.88 -11.08 15.06
CA PHE A 206 -0.35 -10.36 14.71
C PHE A 206 -0.52 -9.04 15.47
N GLY A 207 0.47 -8.61 16.24
CA GLY A 207 0.42 -7.35 17.01
C GLY A 207 -0.51 -7.41 18.22
N ARG A 208 -0.91 -8.62 18.68
CA ARG A 208 -1.75 -8.80 19.85
C ARG A 208 -0.89 -9.05 21.09
N ASP A 209 -1.38 -8.61 22.23
CA ASP A 209 -0.72 -8.89 23.50
C ASP A 209 -1.12 -10.28 24.01
N PRO A 210 -0.15 -11.20 24.28
CA PRO A 210 -0.45 -12.55 24.70
C PRO A 210 -1.25 -12.64 26.00
N GLU A 211 -0.91 -11.82 27.01
CA GLU A 211 -1.63 -11.83 28.28
C GLU A 211 -3.08 -11.40 28.12
N SER A 212 -3.32 -10.35 27.32
CA SER A 212 -4.66 -9.89 26.99
C SER A 212 -5.47 -10.94 26.23
N VAL A 213 -4.84 -11.65 25.27
CA VAL A 213 -5.50 -12.72 24.52
C VAL A 213 -5.85 -13.90 25.40
N PHE A 214 -4.96 -14.35 26.26
CA PHE A 214 -5.24 -15.46 27.19
C PHE A 214 -6.32 -15.08 28.20
N SER A 215 -6.31 -13.86 28.72
CA SER A 215 -7.36 -13.37 29.61
C SER A 215 -8.73 -13.33 28.91
N GLN A 216 -8.77 -12.91 27.64
CA GLN A 216 -9.98 -12.90 26.84
C GLN A 216 -10.50 -14.34 26.60
N ILE A 217 -9.61 -15.27 26.25
CA ILE A 217 -9.94 -16.68 26.04
C ILE A 217 -10.55 -17.29 27.31
N ASP A 218 -9.93 -17.05 28.48
CA ASP A 218 -10.47 -17.54 29.76
C ASP A 218 -11.87 -16.98 30.07
N SER A 219 -12.07 -15.70 29.81
CA SER A 219 -13.39 -15.05 29.95
C SER A 219 -14.44 -15.64 29.00
N ASP A 220 -14.05 -15.86 27.73
CA ASP A 220 -14.94 -16.42 26.71
C ASP A 220 -15.32 -17.89 27.03
N LEU A 221 -14.37 -18.68 27.52
CA LEU A 221 -14.63 -20.06 27.99
C LEU A 221 -15.62 -20.10 29.14
N LYS A 222 -15.43 -19.27 30.16
CA LYS A 222 -16.38 -19.18 31.31
C LYS A 222 -17.77 -18.73 30.86
N THR A 223 -17.82 -17.81 29.91
CA THR A 223 -19.08 -17.34 29.36
C THR A 223 -19.79 -18.46 28.59
N ALA A 224 -19.07 -19.17 27.71
CA ALA A 224 -19.61 -20.28 26.94
C ALA A 224 -20.15 -21.41 27.87
N GLU A 225 -19.38 -21.75 28.91
CA GLU A 225 -19.80 -22.73 29.93
C GLU A 225 -21.12 -22.33 30.61
N SER A 226 -21.29 -21.03 30.93
CA SER A 226 -22.53 -20.52 31.53
C SER A 226 -23.76 -20.68 30.65
N PHE A 227 -23.58 -20.75 29.33
CA PHE A 227 -24.62 -21.00 28.33
C PHE A 227 -24.72 -22.48 27.91
N GLY A 228 -23.92 -23.37 28.50
CA GLY A 228 -23.90 -24.80 28.15
C GLY A 228 -23.26 -25.07 26.78
N ILE A 229 -22.41 -24.17 26.26
CA ILE A 229 -21.71 -24.31 24.98
C ILE A 229 -20.31 -24.85 25.23
N GLU A 230 -19.98 -26.01 24.68
CA GLU A 230 -18.61 -26.52 24.64
C GLU A 230 -17.80 -25.80 23.56
N MET A 231 -16.86 -24.93 23.96
CA MET A 231 -15.90 -24.33 23.04
C MET A 231 -14.66 -25.22 22.92
N ASN A 232 -14.51 -25.90 21.80
CA ASN A 232 -13.31 -26.66 21.49
C ASN A 232 -12.26 -25.69 20.89
N LEU A 233 -11.54 -25.00 21.76
CA LEU A 233 -10.32 -24.28 21.35
C LEU A 233 -9.27 -25.33 21.01
N LEU A 234 -8.80 -25.33 19.77
CA LEU A 234 -7.88 -26.28 19.15
C LEU A 234 -6.90 -26.93 20.16
N PRO A 235 -6.71 -28.25 20.11
CA PRO A 235 -5.77 -28.92 20.98
C PRO A 235 -4.35 -28.40 20.71
N LEU A 236 -3.80 -27.70 21.66
CA LEU A 236 -2.39 -27.30 21.70
C LEU A 236 -1.52 -28.53 22.07
N GLY A 237 -1.62 -29.59 21.30
CA GLY A 237 -0.90 -30.81 21.52
C GLY A 237 -1.73 -32.07 21.29
N PRO A 238 -1.13 -33.26 21.21
CA PRO A 238 -1.87 -34.51 21.15
C PRO A 238 -2.75 -34.64 22.39
N LYS A 239 -4.05 -34.92 22.18
CA LYS A 239 -4.95 -35.32 23.30
C LYS A 239 -4.21 -36.35 24.14
N ALA A 240 -4.01 -36.03 25.40
CA ALA A 240 -3.57 -37.07 26.33
C ALA A 240 -4.58 -38.22 26.20
N THR A 241 -4.11 -39.33 25.66
CA THR A 241 -4.89 -40.57 25.63
C THR A 241 -5.17 -40.89 27.10
N ALA A 242 -6.45 -40.86 27.46
CA ALA A 242 -6.89 -41.33 28.77
C ALA A 242 -6.23 -42.69 28.98
N THR A 243 -5.41 -42.79 29.98
CA THR A 243 -4.84 -44.07 30.43
C THR A 243 -6.05 -44.95 30.72
N PRO A 244 -6.16 -46.14 30.10
CA PRO A 244 -7.23 -47.04 30.47
C PRO A 244 -7.07 -47.36 31.96
N ASP A 245 -8.15 -47.24 32.72
CA ASP A 245 -8.21 -47.69 34.12
C ASP A 245 -7.72 -49.14 34.20
N VAL A 246 -6.57 -49.32 34.84
CA VAL A 246 -6.09 -50.65 35.22
C VAL A 246 -7.03 -51.10 36.30
N GLU A 247 -8.02 -51.92 35.94
CA GLU A 247 -8.81 -52.71 36.88
C GLU A 247 -7.76 -53.49 37.72
N ARG A 248 -7.66 -53.14 39.00
CA ARG A 248 -6.98 -53.96 39.97
C ARG A 248 -7.85 -55.19 40.21
N GLU A 249 -7.51 -56.28 39.54
CA GLU A 249 -7.99 -57.59 39.96
C GLU A 249 -7.50 -57.78 41.43
N THR A 250 -8.46 -57.83 42.31
CA THR A 250 -8.29 -58.33 43.66
C THR A 250 -8.30 -59.84 43.60
N ASP A 251 -7.10 -60.46 43.63
CA ASP A 251 -6.98 -61.88 43.90
C ASP A 251 -7.37 -62.17 45.38
N GLU A 252 -8.38 -63.05 45.55
CA GLU A 252 -8.65 -63.83 46.76
C GLU A 252 -7.70 -65.02 46.83
#